data_e3ce1fb190261d6e8ad8396c186c8ff3
#
_entry.id   e3ce1fb190261d6e8ad8396c186c8ff3
#
_cell.length_a   1.000
_cell.length_b   1.000
_cell.length_c   1.000
_cell.angle_alpha   90.00
_cell.angle_beta   90.00
_cell.angle_gamma   90.00
#
_symmetry.space_group_name_H-M   'P 1'
#
loop_
_entity.id
_entity.type
_entity.pdbx_description
1 polymer ?
#
loop_
_entity_poly.entity_id
_entity_poly.type
_entity_poly.pdbx_seq_one_letter_code
_entity_poly.pdbx_strand_id
1 'polypeptide(L)'
;MSALQENGQELPYAGGILKLRIPFVHYRIEYQDFIQGAILSCVPLGITAAMVKVLGIPIEVAVLMVVINNFLYLLHTSFGDPSVSGWITAGIPLYISYLTGFAPGPERIKALIALQVLVGGIFLVLGVTGITRWVIRHFPISMRSGILLGAGFASLMRVFNPAQPFMGKMPIAFIIASLGSFFILFSAKALRFRAQSSLFAWVAGFGIAPGFVIGYICGLLTGEIAPPTGVFDRFIIATPLGDMVSSFTALGIGMPSASQWVAAISLAIVAYVLAFGDILVLEAMIDDCNKSRPDENVVFEVPRNHVITAFRNIFQGICVPFLPLCGPQWTGGQALVVNRFKHSTPEQEPSYWGGATSIFWGMSLAMIFHPFVQIVLPAKLIGFGLTLLIQGYLCIYLAFAMCKTNVQRGIAGVMGAALVSANYVKLWDSAFWSGPTMALIAGAVLFFLLEYDGSKEEETVQ
;
A
#
# COMPACT_ATOMS: atom_id res chain seq x y z
N MET A 1 25.50 -6.87 -14.07
CA MET A 1 24.71 -8.06 -14.43
C MET A 1 24.79 -9.00 -13.26
N SER A 2 23.67 -9.27 -12.59
CA SER A 2 23.67 -10.39 -11.66
C SER A 2 23.81 -11.65 -12.50
N ALA A 3 24.84 -12.46 -12.25
CA ALA A 3 25.09 -13.75 -12.91
C ALA A 3 23.96 -14.78 -12.70
N LEU A 4 22.77 -14.34 -12.29
CA LEU A 4 21.77 -15.15 -11.66
C LEU A 4 20.36 -14.98 -12.24
N GLN A 5 20.19 -14.18 -13.32
CA GLN A 5 18.96 -14.14 -14.10
C GLN A 5 19.21 -14.78 -15.47
N GLU A 6 19.09 -16.09 -15.52
CA GLU A 6 18.91 -16.77 -16.79
C GLU A 6 17.43 -16.70 -17.16
N ASN A 7 17.12 -15.97 -18.24
CA ASN A 7 15.82 -15.93 -18.91
C ASN A 7 14.60 -15.51 -18.05
N GLY A 8 14.75 -14.54 -17.15
CA GLY A 8 13.64 -14.02 -16.35
C GLY A 8 13.06 -15.01 -15.34
N GLN A 9 13.75 -16.10 -15.04
CA GLN A 9 13.27 -17.07 -14.05
C GLN A 9 13.65 -16.67 -12.63
N GLU A 10 12.75 -16.91 -11.70
CA GLU A 10 12.96 -16.69 -10.28
C GLU A 10 13.99 -17.71 -9.74
N LEU A 11 15.07 -17.20 -9.15
CA LEU A 11 16.12 -18.07 -8.62
C LEU A 11 15.74 -18.73 -7.29
N PRO A 12 15.94 -20.03 -7.13
CA PRO A 12 15.61 -20.75 -5.89
C PRO A 12 16.74 -20.63 -4.85
N TYR A 13 16.89 -19.44 -4.22
CA TYR A 13 17.91 -19.23 -3.18
C TYR A 13 17.52 -19.74 -1.80
N ALA A 14 16.23 -19.87 -1.53
CA ALA A 14 15.74 -20.51 -0.32
C ALA A 14 14.77 -21.60 -0.71
N GLY A 15 14.73 -22.70 0.00
CA GLY A 15 13.75 -23.76 -0.21
C GLY A 15 12.35 -23.32 0.16
N GLY A 16 11.33 -23.90 -0.46
CA GLY A 16 9.93 -23.66 -0.15
C GLY A 16 9.37 -22.34 -0.70
N ILE A 17 8.53 -21.69 0.09
CA ILE A 17 7.75 -20.51 -0.31
C ILE A 17 8.62 -19.25 -0.44
N LEU A 18 9.65 -19.11 0.41
CA LEU A 18 10.49 -17.90 0.48
C LEU A 18 11.67 -18.00 -0.50
N LYS A 19 11.96 -16.89 -1.19
CA LYS A 19 13.06 -16.75 -2.16
C LYS A 19 13.95 -15.59 -1.74
N LEU A 20 15.10 -15.88 -1.15
CA LEU A 20 16.01 -14.85 -0.64
C LEU A 20 16.62 -14.02 -1.77
N ARG A 21 16.51 -12.70 -1.67
CA ARG A 21 17.09 -11.72 -2.58
C ARG A 21 17.95 -10.72 -1.80
N ILE A 22 19.21 -10.62 -2.15
CA ILE A 22 20.21 -9.81 -1.45
C ILE A 22 20.60 -8.62 -2.33
N PRO A 23 20.63 -7.38 -1.78
CA PRO A 23 21.13 -6.21 -2.49
C PRO A 23 22.54 -6.43 -3.04
N PHE A 24 22.85 -5.86 -4.22
CA PHE A 24 24.15 -5.96 -4.93
C PHE A 24 24.53 -7.36 -5.41
N VAL A 25 23.84 -8.42 -4.96
CA VAL A 25 24.04 -9.80 -5.44
C VAL A 25 22.99 -10.12 -6.51
N HIS A 26 21.72 -9.88 -6.22
CA HIS A 26 20.59 -10.25 -7.07
C HIS A 26 20.02 -9.06 -7.85
N TYR A 27 20.19 -7.83 -7.33
CA TYR A 27 19.73 -6.59 -7.94
C TYR A 27 20.64 -5.43 -7.52
N ARG A 28 20.71 -4.41 -8.35
CA ARG A 28 21.36 -3.14 -7.99
C ARG A 28 20.38 -2.19 -7.31
N ILE A 29 20.91 -1.24 -6.53
CA ILE A 29 20.11 -0.14 -6.00
C ILE A 29 19.83 0.85 -7.14
N GLU A 30 18.55 1.13 -7.36
CA GLU A 30 18.07 2.10 -8.33
C GLU A 30 17.91 3.46 -7.64
N TYR A 31 18.85 4.38 -7.92
CA TYR A 31 18.91 5.66 -7.21
C TYR A 31 17.66 6.53 -7.41
N GLN A 32 16.99 6.41 -8.55
CA GLN A 32 15.76 7.16 -8.83
C GLN A 32 14.61 6.70 -7.93
N ASP A 33 14.41 5.39 -7.77
CA ASP A 33 13.42 4.85 -6.84
C ASP A 33 13.81 5.11 -5.38
N PHE A 34 15.10 5.07 -5.07
CA PHE A 34 15.60 5.43 -3.74
C PHE A 34 15.22 6.87 -3.38
N ILE A 35 15.48 7.84 -4.27
CA ILE A 35 15.12 9.24 -4.03
C ILE A 35 13.61 9.42 -3.99
N GLN A 36 12.87 8.74 -4.87
CA GLN A 36 11.41 8.75 -4.83
C GLN A 36 10.88 8.19 -3.51
N GLY A 37 11.44 7.08 -3.03
CA GLY A 37 11.14 6.49 -1.72
C GLY A 37 11.46 7.45 -0.58
N ALA A 38 12.61 8.11 -0.61
CA ALA A 38 12.98 9.11 0.38
C ALA A 38 11.91 10.23 0.46
N ILE A 39 11.49 10.79 -0.66
CA ILE A 39 10.41 11.80 -0.69
C ILE A 39 9.10 11.22 -0.16
N LEU A 40 8.75 9.99 -0.54
CA LEU A 40 7.54 9.33 -0.08
C LEU A 40 7.54 8.97 1.41
N SER A 41 8.67 9.09 2.11
CA SER A 41 8.72 8.94 3.58
C SER A 41 7.80 9.93 4.31
N CYS A 42 7.41 11.02 3.67
CA CYS A 42 6.41 11.96 4.20
C CYS A 42 5.02 11.32 4.38
N VAL A 43 4.68 10.29 3.60
CA VAL A 43 3.37 9.61 3.67
C VAL A 43 3.19 8.87 4.99
N PRO A 44 4.09 7.96 5.40
CA PRO A 44 3.96 7.28 6.69
C PRO A 44 4.09 8.22 7.89
N LEU A 45 4.77 9.35 7.79
CA LEU A 45 4.76 10.36 8.85
C LEU A 45 3.36 10.94 9.12
N GLY A 46 2.47 10.89 8.14
CA GLY A 46 1.08 11.35 8.30
C GLY A 46 0.28 10.59 9.35
N ILE A 47 0.61 9.32 9.66
CA ILE A 47 -0.11 8.51 10.65
C ILE A 47 0.33 8.80 12.09
N THR A 48 1.51 9.37 12.30
CA THR A 48 2.05 9.62 13.64
C THR A 48 1.09 10.43 14.51
N ALA A 49 0.45 11.46 13.94
CA ALA A 49 -0.54 12.26 14.66
C ALA A 49 -1.75 11.45 15.14
N ALA A 50 -2.20 10.49 14.34
CA ALA A 50 -3.29 9.59 14.74
C ALA A 50 -2.82 8.61 15.83
N MET A 51 -1.60 8.08 15.73
CA MET A 51 -1.01 7.20 16.75
C MET A 51 -0.88 7.92 18.08
N VAL A 52 -0.35 9.14 18.11
CA VAL A 52 -0.26 9.96 19.33
C VAL A 52 -1.65 10.19 19.93
N LYS A 53 -2.61 10.62 19.12
CA LYS A 53 -3.97 10.93 19.58
C LYS A 53 -4.74 9.69 20.07
N VAL A 54 -4.65 8.59 19.35
CA VAL A 54 -5.46 7.39 19.62
C VAL A 54 -4.81 6.50 20.67
N LEU A 55 -3.51 6.27 20.58
CA LEU A 55 -2.80 5.35 21.47
C LEU A 55 -2.25 6.05 22.73
N GLY A 56 -2.14 7.38 22.71
CA GLY A 56 -1.57 8.14 23.83
C GLY A 56 -0.05 8.00 23.95
N ILE A 57 0.64 7.69 22.83
CA ILE A 57 2.10 7.50 22.82
C ILE A 57 2.83 8.82 22.49
N PRO A 58 4.06 9.03 22.97
CA PRO A 58 4.89 10.18 22.57
C PRO A 58 5.15 10.20 21.07
N ILE A 59 5.34 11.40 20.50
CA ILE A 59 5.59 11.55 19.06
C ILE A 59 6.89 10.86 18.62
N GLU A 60 7.91 10.88 19.45
CA GLU A 60 9.20 10.21 19.18
C GLU A 60 9.05 8.69 19.09
N VAL A 61 8.22 8.12 19.96
CA VAL A 61 7.87 6.68 19.92
C VAL A 61 7.06 6.38 18.67
N ALA A 62 6.08 7.22 18.32
CA ALA A 62 5.29 7.03 17.10
C ALA A 62 6.16 7.07 15.83
N VAL A 63 7.11 8.02 15.76
CA VAL A 63 8.06 8.11 14.64
C VAL A 63 8.95 6.88 14.58
N LEU A 64 9.48 6.41 15.72
CA LEU A 64 10.30 5.22 15.78
C LEU A 64 9.54 3.98 15.31
N MET A 65 8.29 3.80 15.73
CA MET A 65 7.43 2.70 15.27
C MET A 65 7.21 2.74 13.75
N VAL A 66 7.03 3.93 13.17
CA VAL A 66 6.92 4.10 11.72
C VAL A 66 8.22 3.75 11.01
N VAL A 67 9.38 4.14 11.55
CA VAL A 67 10.69 3.78 10.97
C VAL A 67 10.88 2.26 10.97
N ILE A 68 10.59 1.60 12.09
CA ILE A 68 10.68 0.14 12.18
C ILE A 68 9.72 -0.53 11.16
N ASN A 69 8.49 -0.04 11.06
CA ASN A 69 7.54 -0.53 10.06
C ASN A 69 8.08 -0.40 8.63
N ASN A 70 8.73 0.72 8.30
CA ASN A 70 9.30 0.91 6.95
C ASN A 70 10.43 -0.07 6.65
N PHE A 71 11.29 -0.38 7.63
CA PHE A 71 12.30 -1.44 7.46
C PHE A 71 11.66 -2.82 7.28
N LEU A 72 10.54 -3.09 7.91
CA LEU A 72 9.82 -4.36 7.75
C LEU A 72 9.18 -4.50 6.35
N TYR A 73 9.01 -3.43 5.58
CA TYR A 73 8.60 -3.53 4.18
C TYR A 73 9.63 -4.29 3.33
N LEU A 74 10.92 -4.13 3.65
CA LEU A 74 11.99 -4.82 2.93
C LEU A 74 11.88 -6.35 2.98
N LEU A 75 11.17 -6.91 3.96
CA LEU A 75 10.96 -8.35 4.05
C LEU A 75 10.25 -8.92 2.81
N HIS A 76 9.32 -8.17 2.22
CA HIS A 76 8.62 -8.62 1.02
C HIS A 76 9.60 -8.86 -0.13
N THR A 77 10.30 -7.83 -0.54
CA THR A 77 11.25 -7.93 -1.65
C THR A 77 12.47 -8.79 -1.31
N SER A 78 12.93 -8.79 -0.05
CA SER A 78 14.04 -9.65 0.39
C SER A 78 13.70 -11.13 0.38
N PHE A 79 12.44 -11.50 0.53
CA PHE A 79 11.98 -12.88 0.47
C PHE A 79 11.23 -13.23 -0.83
N GLY A 80 11.43 -12.43 -1.87
CA GLY A 80 10.96 -12.73 -3.23
C GLY A 80 9.48 -12.44 -3.48
N ASP A 81 8.85 -11.61 -2.67
CA ASP A 81 7.52 -11.08 -2.94
C ASP A 81 7.64 -9.73 -3.66
N PRO A 82 7.11 -9.57 -4.88
CA PRO A 82 7.24 -8.35 -5.69
C PRO A 82 6.40 -7.19 -5.17
N SER A 83 5.75 -7.35 -4.04
CA SER A 83 4.88 -6.32 -3.47
C SER A 83 5.67 -5.13 -2.95
N VAL A 84 5.31 -3.94 -3.41
CA VAL A 84 5.54 -2.71 -2.66
C VAL A 84 4.51 -2.67 -1.54
N SER A 85 4.86 -3.29 -0.42
CA SER A 85 3.94 -3.52 0.70
C SER A 85 3.53 -2.23 1.41
N GLY A 86 2.45 -2.29 2.18
CA GLY A 86 1.90 -1.11 2.82
C GLY A 86 1.06 -1.43 4.05
N TRP A 87 -0.02 -0.68 4.19
CA TRP A 87 -0.99 -0.76 5.28
C TRP A 87 -2.36 -1.18 4.76
N ILE A 88 -3.21 -1.70 5.63
CA ILE A 88 -4.63 -1.87 5.34
C ILE A 88 -5.32 -0.50 5.55
N THR A 89 -5.06 0.43 4.63
CA THR A 89 -5.42 1.85 4.76
C THR A 89 -6.93 2.07 4.90
N ALA A 90 -7.73 1.31 4.18
CA ALA A 90 -9.20 1.41 4.22
C ALA A 90 -9.78 1.04 5.60
N GLY A 91 -9.07 0.24 6.39
CA GLY A 91 -9.48 -0.17 7.73
C GLY A 91 -9.18 0.86 8.82
N ILE A 92 -8.33 1.85 8.58
CA ILE A 92 -7.87 2.79 9.63
C ILE A 92 -9.03 3.44 10.40
N PRO A 93 -10.10 3.97 9.78
CA PRO A 93 -11.22 4.54 10.54
C PRO A 93 -11.93 3.52 11.45
N LEU A 94 -12.04 2.27 10.99
CA LEU A 94 -12.64 1.17 11.76
C LEU A 94 -11.76 0.81 12.95
N TYR A 95 -10.44 0.75 12.77
CA TYR A 95 -9.49 0.49 13.85
C TYR A 95 -9.53 1.58 14.90
N ILE A 96 -9.56 2.85 14.50
CA ILE A 96 -9.69 3.99 15.42
C ILE A 96 -11.01 3.88 16.22
N SER A 97 -12.13 3.62 15.56
CA SER A 97 -13.43 3.44 16.21
C SER A 97 -13.40 2.31 17.25
N TYR A 98 -12.86 1.15 16.88
CA TYR A 98 -12.68 0.01 17.78
C TYR A 98 -11.80 0.35 18.99
N LEU A 99 -10.63 0.95 18.75
CA LEU A 99 -9.69 1.28 19.80
C LEU A 99 -10.21 2.34 20.76
N THR A 100 -11.02 3.29 20.31
CA THR A 100 -11.63 4.31 21.19
C THR A 100 -12.68 3.74 22.13
N GLY A 101 -13.14 2.53 21.92
CA GLY A 101 -13.98 1.78 22.88
C GLY A 101 -13.24 1.27 24.12
N PHE A 102 -11.90 1.35 24.15
CA PHE A 102 -11.09 0.96 25.31
C PHE A 102 -10.51 2.18 26.02
N ALA A 103 -10.17 2.02 27.31
CA ALA A 103 -9.52 3.06 28.09
C ALA A 103 -8.18 3.49 27.44
N PRO A 104 -7.87 4.78 27.41
CA PRO A 104 -6.57 5.27 26.89
C PRO A 104 -5.37 4.63 27.60
N GLY A 105 -4.26 4.49 26.87
CA GLY A 105 -3.03 3.91 27.39
C GLY A 105 -2.94 2.40 27.17
N PRO A 106 -2.41 1.61 28.13
CA PRO A 106 -2.09 0.19 27.95
C PRO A 106 -3.26 -0.67 27.46
N GLU A 107 -4.49 -0.43 27.93
CA GLU A 107 -5.66 -1.20 27.51
C GLU A 107 -5.96 -1.03 26.02
N ARG A 108 -5.86 0.18 25.52
CA ARG A 108 -6.05 0.47 24.09
C ARG A 108 -4.95 -0.12 23.22
N ILE A 109 -3.71 -0.10 23.73
CA ILE A 109 -2.57 -0.71 23.03
C ILE A 109 -2.73 -2.24 23.01
N LYS A 110 -3.14 -2.88 24.12
CA LYS A 110 -3.43 -4.31 24.14
C LYS A 110 -4.55 -4.68 23.16
N ALA A 111 -5.60 -3.88 23.05
CA ALA A 111 -6.64 -4.10 22.05
C ALA A 111 -6.10 -4.03 20.60
N LEU A 112 -5.16 -3.12 20.32
CA LEU A 112 -4.45 -3.07 19.04
C LEU A 112 -3.58 -4.31 18.81
N ILE A 113 -2.85 -4.76 19.84
CA ILE A 113 -2.05 -6.00 19.79
C ILE A 113 -2.95 -7.19 19.42
N ALA A 114 -4.09 -7.36 20.10
CA ALA A 114 -5.03 -8.44 19.81
C ALA A 114 -5.49 -8.41 18.34
N LEU A 115 -5.92 -7.24 17.87
CA LEU A 115 -6.37 -7.06 16.50
C LEU A 115 -5.26 -7.38 15.48
N GLN A 116 -4.07 -6.85 15.69
CA GLN A 116 -2.95 -7.02 14.76
C GLN A 116 -2.45 -8.46 14.69
N VAL A 117 -2.34 -9.13 15.84
CA VAL A 117 -1.94 -10.54 15.89
C VAL A 117 -3.00 -11.46 15.28
N LEU A 118 -4.30 -11.20 15.49
CA LEU A 118 -5.37 -11.96 14.85
C LEU A 118 -5.35 -11.79 13.33
N VAL A 119 -5.17 -10.58 12.83
CA VAL A 119 -5.00 -10.35 11.38
C VAL A 119 -3.80 -11.12 10.85
N GLY A 120 -2.67 -11.09 11.56
CA GLY A 120 -1.50 -11.90 11.22
C GLY A 120 -1.80 -13.40 11.22
N GLY A 121 -2.57 -13.89 12.19
CA GLY A 121 -3.01 -15.28 12.28
C GLY A 121 -3.86 -15.70 11.08
N ILE A 122 -4.80 -14.85 10.64
CA ILE A 122 -5.62 -15.10 9.44
C ILE A 122 -4.73 -15.21 8.19
N PHE A 123 -3.82 -14.25 7.99
CA PHE A 123 -2.86 -14.30 6.89
C PHE A 123 -1.98 -15.55 6.93
N LEU A 124 -1.52 -15.97 8.13
CA LEU A 124 -0.69 -17.16 8.28
C LEU A 124 -1.44 -18.42 7.87
N VAL A 125 -2.64 -18.64 8.42
CA VAL A 125 -3.46 -19.81 8.13
C VAL A 125 -3.78 -19.89 6.62
N LEU A 126 -4.21 -18.80 6.02
CA LEU A 126 -4.55 -18.75 4.62
C LEU A 126 -3.33 -18.87 3.69
N GLY A 127 -2.19 -18.33 4.10
CA GLY A 127 -0.92 -18.45 3.38
C GLY A 127 -0.39 -19.88 3.38
N VAL A 128 -0.36 -20.54 4.54
CA VAL A 128 0.17 -21.90 4.69
C VAL A 128 -0.75 -22.94 4.04
N THR A 129 -2.06 -22.79 4.16
CA THR A 129 -3.04 -23.69 3.56
C THR A 129 -3.18 -23.55 2.04
N GLY A 130 -2.78 -22.39 1.49
CA GLY A 130 -2.93 -22.08 0.07
C GLY A 130 -4.37 -21.86 -0.39
N ILE A 131 -5.35 -21.83 0.51
CA ILE A 131 -6.76 -21.62 0.21
C ILE A 131 -6.97 -20.31 -0.58
N THR A 132 -6.24 -19.26 -0.25
CA THR A 132 -6.35 -17.97 -0.96
C THR A 132 -6.04 -18.09 -2.46
N ARG A 133 -5.05 -18.93 -2.83
CA ARG A 133 -4.74 -19.17 -4.25
C ARG A 133 -5.93 -19.79 -4.98
N TRP A 134 -6.61 -20.73 -4.34
CA TRP A 134 -7.80 -21.35 -4.89
C TRP A 134 -8.94 -20.33 -5.03
N VAL A 135 -9.19 -19.52 -4.00
CA VAL A 135 -10.19 -18.44 -4.03
C VAL A 135 -9.92 -17.48 -5.18
N ILE A 136 -8.68 -16.98 -5.31
CA ILE A 136 -8.32 -16.05 -6.37
C ILE A 136 -8.55 -16.66 -7.76
N ARG A 137 -8.18 -17.90 -7.99
CA ARG A 137 -8.39 -18.55 -9.30
C ARG A 137 -9.86 -18.63 -9.71
N HIS A 138 -10.74 -18.86 -8.74
CA HIS A 138 -12.18 -19.00 -8.98
C HIS A 138 -12.96 -17.69 -8.82
N PHE A 139 -12.27 -16.60 -8.44
CA PHE A 139 -12.93 -15.31 -8.22
C PHE A 139 -13.24 -14.63 -9.56
N PRO A 140 -14.53 -14.32 -9.85
CA PRO A 140 -14.95 -13.80 -11.16
C PRO A 140 -14.25 -12.50 -11.55
N ILE A 141 -13.96 -12.34 -12.84
CA ILE A 141 -13.31 -11.14 -13.40
C ILE A 141 -14.14 -9.88 -13.12
N SER A 142 -15.45 -9.95 -13.26
CA SER A 142 -16.37 -8.85 -12.94
C SER A 142 -16.24 -8.38 -11.49
N MET A 143 -16.12 -9.31 -10.55
CA MET A 143 -15.96 -9.00 -9.13
C MET A 143 -14.56 -8.45 -8.82
N ARG A 144 -13.49 -9.01 -9.42
CA ARG A 144 -12.12 -8.42 -9.30
C ARG A 144 -12.11 -6.99 -9.79
N SER A 145 -12.68 -6.74 -10.97
CA SER A 145 -12.79 -5.40 -11.54
C SER A 145 -13.63 -4.47 -10.67
N GLY A 146 -14.69 -4.98 -10.04
CA GLY A 146 -15.51 -4.22 -9.09
C GLY A 146 -14.72 -3.76 -7.86
N ILE A 147 -13.87 -4.61 -7.30
CA ILE A 147 -12.98 -4.26 -6.19
C ILE A 147 -11.99 -3.17 -6.62
N LEU A 148 -11.36 -3.32 -7.80
CA LEU A 148 -10.44 -2.31 -8.33
C LEU A 148 -11.14 -0.97 -8.56
N LEU A 149 -12.33 -0.96 -9.17
CA LEU A 149 -13.12 0.26 -9.36
C LEU A 149 -13.46 0.91 -8.02
N GLY A 150 -13.90 0.14 -7.04
CA GLY A 150 -14.21 0.65 -5.70
C GLY A 150 -12.99 1.24 -5.00
N ALA A 151 -11.84 0.57 -5.06
CA ALA A 151 -10.58 1.09 -4.52
C ALA A 151 -10.15 2.38 -5.22
N GLY A 152 -10.29 2.43 -6.54
CA GLY A 152 -10.02 3.62 -7.35
C GLY A 152 -10.91 4.80 -6.99
N PHE A 153 -12.22 4.59 -6.95
CA PHE A 153 -13.18 5.64 -6.57
C PHE A 153 -12.99 6.10 -5.13
N ALA A 154 -12.77 5.19 -4.17
CA ALA A 154 -12.52 5.54 -2.78
C ALA A 154 -11.29 6.47 -2.64
N SER A 155 -10.23 6.17 -3.40
CA SER A 155 -9.01 6.99 -3.42
C SER A 155 -9.26 8.39 -3.99
N LEU A 156 -9.94 8.49 -5.14
CA LEU A 156 -10.25 9.77 -5.77
C LEU A 156 -11.23 10.61 -4.93
N MET A 157 -12.28 9.99 -4.41
CA MET A 157 -13.24 10.68 -3.55
C MET A 157 -12.58 11.23 -2.29
N ARG A 158 -11.59 10.54 -1.74
CA ARG A 158 -10.83 11.05 -0.59
C ARG A 158 -10.03 12.30 -0.95
N VAL A 159 -9.46 12.35 -2.15
CA VAL A 159 -8.71 13.53 -2.63
C VAL A 159 -9.63 14.72 -2.90
N PHE A 160 -10.73 14.48 -3.60
CA PHE A 160 -11.65 15.53 -4.02
C PHE A 160 -12.71 15.93 -2.97
N ASN A 161 -12.75 15.23 -1.82
CA ASN A 161 -13.65 15.59 -0.73
C ASN A 161 -13.20 16.92 -0.09
N PRO A 162 -14.04 17.98 -0.10
CA PRO A 162 -13.68 19.27 0.49
C PRO A 162 -13.36 19.23 1.98
N ALA A 163 -13.90 18.24 2.71
CA ALA A 163 -13.59 18.03 4.13
C ALA A 163 -12.16 17.52 4.37
N GLN A 164 -11.48 17.05 3.32
CA GLN A 164 -10.10 16.58 3.42
C GLN A 164 -9.10 17.73 3.17
N PRO A 165 -7.91 17.70 3.77
CA PRO A 165 -7.01 18.84 3.75
C PRO A 165 -6.30 19.08 2.41
N PHE A 166 -6.39 18.18 1.43
CA PHE A 166 -5.67 18.31 0.16
C PHE A 166 -6.09 19.56 -0.62
N MET A 167 -7.37 19.66 -0.91
CA MET A 167 -7.94 20.81 -1.63
C MET A 167 -8.32 21.96 -0.70
N GLY A 168 -8.56 21.69 0.59
CA GLY A 168 -9.01 22.71 1.53
C GLY A 168 -7.88 23.56 2.14
N LYS A 169 -6.65 23.00 2.26
CA LYS A 169 -5.53 23.70 2.91
C LYS A 169 -4.43 24.15 1.95
N MET A 170 -4.21 23.43 0.83
CA MET A 170 -3.13 23.71 -0.09
C MET A 170 -3.54 23.44 -1.56
N PRO A 171 -4.61 24.08 -2.06
CA PRO A 171 -5.16 23.79 -3.38
C PRO A 171 -4.17 24.06 -4.50
N ILE A 172 -3.44 25.18 -4.47
CA ILE A 172 -2.51 25.56 -5.54
C ILE A 172 -1.33 24.60 -5.59
N ALA A 173 -0.70 24.36 -4.44
CA ALA A 173 0.43 23.44 -4.32
C ALA A 173 0.04 22.03 -4.79
N PHE A 174 -1.12 21.54 -4.36
CA PHE A 174 -1.59 20.21 -4.68
C PHE A 174 -1.98 20.04 -6.16
N ILE A 175 -2.67 21.03 -6.76
CA ILE A 175 -3.04 21.02 -8.18
C ILE A 175 -1.77 21.01 -9.05
N ILE A 176 -0.81 21.88 -8.76
CA ILE A 176 0.45 21.95 -9.53
C ILE A 176 1.24 20.66 -9.41
N ALA A 177 1.39 20.11 -8.19
CA ALA A 177 2.03 18.83 -7.97
C ALA A 177 1.35 17.70 -8.76
N SER A 178 0.01 17.69 -8.77
CA SER A 178 -0.80 16.69 -9.47
C SER A 178 -0.63 16.78 -10.98
N LEU A 179 -0.77 17.97 -11.55
CA LEU A 179 -0.61 18.17 -12.99
C LEU A 179 0.80 17.80 -13.47
N GLY A 180 1.84 18.18 -12.72
CA GLY A 180 3.21 17.82 -13.02
C GLY A 180 3.45 16.32 -12.98
N SER A 181 2.98 15.65 -11.92
CA SER A 181 3.13 14.20 -11.74
C SER A 181 2.36 13.42 -12.80
N PHE A 182 1.10 13.78 -13.08
CA PHE A 182 0.30 13.12 -14.12
C PHE A 182 0.87 13.33 -15.53
N PHE A 183 1.37 14.53 -15.81
CA PHE A 183 2.04 14.78 -17.09
C PHE A 183 3.25 13.85 -17.26
N ILE A 184 4.12 13.78 -16.27
CA ILE A 184 5.33 12.95 -16.32
C ILE A 184 4.99 11.45 -16.43
N LEU A 185 4.01 10.97 -15.67
CA LEU A 185 3.74 9.54 -15.55
C LEU A 185 2.87 8.99 -16.69
N PHE A 186 1.85 9.74 -17.13
CA PHE A 186 0.78 9.18 -17.96
C PHE A 186 0.55 9.92 -19.28
N SER A 187 1.20 11.08 -19.51
CA SER A 187 0.98 11.83 -20.73
C SER A 187 1.66 11.18 -21.93
N ALA A 188 0.92 10.98 -23.01
CA ALA A 188 1.48 10.53 -24.29
C ALA A 188 2.56 11.49 -24.84
N LYS A 189 2.45 12.81 -24.53
CA LYS A 189 3.50 13.79 -24.88
C LYS A 189 4.76 13.54 -24.07
N ALA A 190 4.64 13.28 -22.76
CA ALA A 190 5.80 12.98 -21.93
C ALA A 190 6.49 11.68 -22.36
N LEU A 191 5.75 10.65 -22.78
CA LEU A 191 6.32 9.43 -23.33
C LEU A 191 7.13 9.70 -24.60
N ARG A 192 6.63 10.55 -25.50
CA ARG A 192 7.38 10.98 -26.69
C ARG A 192 8.63 11.77 -26.33
N PHE A 193 8.56 12.67 -25.34
CA PHE A 193 9.71 13.44 -24.86
C PHE A 193 10.78 12.54 -24.22
N ARG A 194 10.39 11.49 -23.51
CA ARG A 194 11.33 10.47 -22.98
C ARG A 194 12.14 9.83 -24.11
N ALA A 195 11.50 9.51 -25.23
CA ALA A 195 12.18 8.92 -26.38
C ALA A 195 13.12 9.89 -27.10
N GLN A 196 12.87 11.20 -27.02
CA GLN A 196 13.61 12.24 -27.74
C GLN A 196 14.69 12.92 -26.90
N SER A 197 14.60 12.92 -25.59
CA SER A 197 15.49 13.64 -24.68
C SER A 197 15.93 12.76 -23.52
N SER A 198 17.23 12.47 -23.46
CA SER A 198 17.84 11.73 -22.34
C SER A 198 17.68 12.46 -21.00
N LEU A 199 17.76 13.79 -21.00
CA LEU A 199 17.53 14.60 -19.79
C LEU A 199 16.09 14.46 -19.30
N PHE A 200 15.11 14.53 -20.21
CA PHE A 200 13.72 14.35 -19.81
C PHE A 200 13.43 12.92 -19.34
N ALA A 201 14.01 11.92 -20.01
CA ALA A 201 13.93 10.52 -19.57
C ALA A 201 14.51 10.34 -18.17
N TRP A 202 15.64 10.96 -17.88
CA TRP A 202 16.27 10.95 -16.57
C TRP A 202 15.38 11.59 -15.49
N VAL A 203 14.84 12.80 -15.75
CA VAL A 203 13.90 13.48 -14.84
C VAL A 203 12.62 12.65 -14.61
N ALA A 204 12.08 12.10 -15.69
CA ALA A 204 10.85 11.30 -15.63
C ALA A 204 11.04 9.97 -14.85
N GLY A 205 12.28 9.46 -14.78
CA GLY A 205 12.62 8.29 -13.98
C GLY A 205 12.41 8.48 -12.45
N PHE A 206 12.36 9.73 -11.97
CA PHE A 206 12.04 10.03 -10.58
C PHE A 206 10.52 10.00 -10.26
N GLY A 207 9.68 9.58 -11.20
CA GLY A 207 8.25 9.37 -10.98
C GLY A 207 7.50 10.62 -10.52
N ILE A 208 6.97 10.60 -9.31
CA ILE A 208 6.22 11.76 -8.76
C ILE A 208 7.11 12.84 -8.15
N ALA A 209 8.40 12.56 -7.92
CA ALA A 209 9.28 13.48 -7.20
C ALA A 209 9.37 14.87 -7.84
N PRO A 210 9.49 15.03 -9.18
CA PRO A 210 9.52 16.36 -9.79
C PRO A 210 8.23 17.15 -9.55
N GLY A 211 7.08 16.53 -9.71
CA GLY A 211 5.78 17.15 -9.44
C GLY A 211 5.62 17.53 -7.96
N PHE A 212 6.05 16.64 -7.05
CA PHE A 212 6.06 16.91 -5.62
C PHE A 212 6.93 18.12 -5.27
N VAL A 213 8.16 18.19 -5.79
CA VAL A 213 9.10 19.30 -5.52
C VAL A 213 8.55 20.63 -6.04
N ILE A 214 8.03 20.65 -7.27
CA ILE A 214 7.44 21.87 -7.86
C ILE A 214 6.23 22.32 -7.02
N GLY A 215 5.33 21.41 -6.66
CA GLY A 215 4.17 21.72 -5.81
C GLY A 215 4.59 22.21 -4.42
N TYR A 216 5.61 21.62 -3.83
CA TYR A 216 6.13 22.05 -2.53
C TYR A 216 6.70 23.48 -2.59
N ILE A 217 7.51 23.78 -3.59
CA ILE A 217 8.05 25.14 -3.81
C ILE A 217 6.89 26.13 -4.02
N CYS A 218 5.91 25.79 -4.87
CA CYS A 218 4.73 26.63 -5.04
C CYS A 218 3.98 26.87 -3.74
N GLY A 219 3.79 25.82 -2.92
CA GLY A 219 3.12 25.94 -1.63
C GLY A 219 3.85 26.86 -0.64
N LEU A 220 5.19 26.84 -0.65
CA LEU A 220 5.99 27.77 0.13
C LEU A 220 5.84 29.22 -0.37
N LEU A 221 5.83 29.42 -1.69
CA LEU A 221 5.72 30.75 -2.31
C LEU A 221 4.33 31.36 -2.12
N THR A 222 3.29 30.54 -2.13
CA THR A 222 1.88 30.97 -1.95
C THR A 222 1.49 31.08 -0.46
N GLY A 223 2.34 30.62 0.46
CA GLY A 223 2.01 30.57 1.89
C GLY A 223 1.05 29.45 2.28
N GLU A 224 0.70 28.55 1.38
CA GLU A 224 -0.13 27.37 1.67
C GLU A 224 0.62 26.33 2.55
N ILE A 225 1.93 26.33 2.47
CA ILE A 225 2.81 25.46 3.24
C ILE A 225 3.76 26.31 4.07
N ALA A 226 3.80 26.04 5.37
CA ALA A 226 4.75 26.70 6.26
C ALA A 226 6.19 26.23 5.96
N PRO A 227 7.19 27.14 6.07
CA PRO A 227 8.59 26.75 5.98
C PRO A 227 8.95 25.66 7.00
N PRO A 228 9.89 24.76 6.67
CA PRO A 228 10.36 23.75 7.61
C PRO A 228 11.07 24.41 8.81
N THR A 229 10.85 23.88 10.00
CA THR A 229 11.45 24.36 11.25
C THR A 229 12.23 23.25 11.93
N GLY A 230 13.19 23.59 12.79
CA GLY A 230 13.96 22.59 13.55
C GLY A 230 14.82 21.65 12.71
N VAL A 231 15.16 22.05 11.49
CA VAL A 231 15.87 21.17 10.51
C VAL A 231 17.18 20.64 11.06
N PHE A 232 17.93 21.47 11.78
CA PHE A 232 19.27 21.14 12.30
C PHE A 232 19.31 20.94 13.81
N ASP A 233 18.17 20.76 14.49
CA ASP A 233 18.13 20.52 15.93
C ASP A 233 18.85 19.23 16.32
N ARG A 234 18.86 18.25 15.42
CA ARG A 234 19.59 16.99 15.55
C ARG A 234 19.86 16.38 14.17
N PHE A 235 20.79 15.44 14.05
CA PHE A 235 21.04 14.74 12.79
C PHE A 235 20.25 13.45 12.65
N ILE A 236 20.06 12.74 13.75
CA ILE A 236 19.33 11.46 13.79
C ILE A 236 18.05 11.65 14.60
N ILE A 237 16.96 11.03 14.20
CA ILE A 237 15.72 11.03 14.98
C ILE A 237 15.95 10.46 16.38
N ALA A 238 15.11 10.86 17.34
CA ALA A 238 15.11 10.21 18.64
C ALA A 238 14.73 8.74 18.51
N THR A 239 15.44 7.87 19.21
CA THR A 239 15.22 6.42 19.21
C THR A 239 14.95 5.91 20.63
N PRO A 240 13.80 6.27 21.25
CA PRO A 240 13.46 5.86 22.61
C PRO A 240 13.03 4.38 22.67
N LEU A 241 13.94 3.45 22.30
CA LEU A 241 13.68 2.01 22.25
C LEU A 241 13.29 1.44 23.61
N GLY A 242 13.97 1.86 24.68
CA GLY A 242 13.67 1.40 26.04
C GLY A 242 12.25 1.74 26.46
N ASP A 243 11.86 3.00 26.29
CA ASP A 243 10.51 3.48 26.61
C ASP A 243 9.45 2.84 25.72
N MET A 244 9.76 2.67 24.43
CA MET A 244 8.87 1.98 23.51
C MET A 244 8.59 0.54 23.96
N VAL A 245 9.64 -0.21 24.27
CA VAL A 245 9.50 -1.65 24.64
C VAL A 245 8.81 -1.77 25.99
N SER A 246 9.21 -1.01 27.00
CA SER A 246 8.68 -1.16 28.37
C SER A 246 7.24 -0.66 28.53
N SER A 247 6.82 0.34 27.75
CA SER A 247 5.55 1.04 28.00
C SER A 247 4.50 0.86 26.91
N PHE A 248 4.91 0.42 25.69
CA PHE A 248 4.01 0.43 24.53
C PHE A 248 4.04 -0.85 23.69
N THR A 249 4.63 -1.94 24.19
CA THR A 249 4.65 -3.24 23.51
C THR A 249 4.13 -4.35 24.42
N ALA A 250 3.76 -5.49 23.84
CA ALA A 250 3.35 -6.67 24.63
C ALA A 250 4.45 -7.14 25.62
N LEU A 251 5.72 -6.87 25.30
CA LEU A 251 6.85 -7.26 26.15
C LEU A 251 6.90 -6.46 27.47
N GLY A 252 6.44 -5.21 27.45
CA GLY A 252 6.42 -4.36 28.63
C GLY A 252 5.06 -4.32 29.35
N ILE A 253 3.96 -4.16 28.61
CA ILE A 253 2.62 -4.01 29.20
C ILE A 253 1.84 -5.33 29.33
N GLY A 254 2.40 -6.44 28.82
CA GLY A 254 1.76 -7.76 28.80
C GLY A 254 0.81 -7.98 27.64
N MET A 255 0.35 -9.23 27.52
CA MET A 255 -0.55 -9.67 26.44
C MET A 255 -1.99 -9.19 26.67
N PRO A 256 -2.83 -9.14 25.60
CA PRO A 256 -4.23 -8.82 25.69
C PRO A 256 -5.00 -9.81 26.58
N SER A 257 -6.07 -9.34 27.22
CA SER A 257 -7.02 -10.17 27.94
C SER A 257 -7.88 -11.01 27.01
N ALA A 258 -8.51 -12.08 27.51
CA ALA A 258 -9.42 -12.91 26.72
C ALA A 258 -10.56 -12.11 26.09
N SER A 259 -11.10 -11.11 26.79
CA SER A 259 -12.15 -10.24 26.26
C SER A 259 -11.67 -9.37 25.10
N GLN A 260 -10.44 -8.89 25.13
CA GLN A 260 -9.85 -8.10 24.03
C GLN A 260 -9.61 -8.96 22.79
N TRP A 261 -9.17 -10.22 22.96
CA TRP A 261 -9.06 -11.17 21.85
C TRP A 261 -10.41 -11.42 21.18
N VAL A 262 -11.45 -11.72 21.97
CA VAL A 262 -12.80 -11.97 21.44
C VAL A 262 -13.37 -10.73 20.74
N ALA A 263 -13.20 -9.55 21.32
CA ALA A 263 -13.69 -8.30 20.74
C ALA A 263 -13.03 -7.96 19.40
N ALA A 264 -11.78 -8.40 19.17
CA ALA A 264 -11.03 -8.13 17.94
C ALA A 264 -11.38 -9.06 16.77
N ILE A 265 -12.00 -10.24 16.99
CA ILE A 265 -12.21 -11.27 15.96
C ILE A 265 -12.97 -10.72 14.75
N SER A 266 -14.14 -10.11 14.96
CA SER A 266 -14.98 -9.62 13.86
C SER A 266 -14.23 -8.58 13.01
N LEU A 267 -13.52 -7.65 13.66
CA LEU A 267 -12.77 -6.62 12.97
C LEU A 267 -11.54 -7.19 12.26
N ALA A 268 -10.90 -8.23 12.79
CA ALA A 268 -9.78 -8.91 12.13
C ALA A 268 -10.21 -9.56 10.81
N ILE A 269 -11.41 -10.18 10.79
CA ILE A 269 -11.98 -10.74 9.54
C ILE A 269 -12.26 -9.62 8.54
N VAL A 270 -12.87 -8.52 8.95
CA VAL A 270 -13.12 -7.35 8.08
C VAL A 270 -11.81 -6.78 7.56
N ALA A 271 -10.80 -6.65 8.40
CA ALA A 271 -9.47 -6.17 7.99
C ALA A 271 -8.86 -7.06 6.88
N TYR A 272 -8.99 -8.39 7.00
CA TYR A 272 -8.53 -9.31 5.98
C TYR A 272 -9.32 -9.15 4.66
N VAL A 273 -10.64 -9.00 4.71
CA VAL A 273 -11.47 -8.76 3.51
C VAL A 273 -11.03 -7.48 2.77
N LEU A 274 -10.72 -6.42 3.54
CA LEU A 274 -10.16 -5.18 2.95
C LEU A 274 -8.81 -5.42 2.29
N ALA A 275 -7.92 -6.15 2.95
CA ALA A 275 -6.58 -6.47 2.45
C ALA A 275 -6.62 -7.42 1.24
N PHE A 276 -7.63 -8.28 1.14
CA PHE A 276 -7.81 -9.17 -0.01
C PHE A 276 -7.95 -8.39 -1.32
N GLY A 277 -8.62 -7.23 -1.30
CA GLY A 277 -8.69 -6.33 -2.45
C GLY A 277 -7.32 -5.89 -2.94
N ASP A 278 -6.40 -5.56 -2.03
CA ASP A 278 -5.03 -5.14 -2.38
C ASP A 278 -4.25 -6.28 -3.07
N ILE A 279 -4.49 -7.54 -2.70
CA ILE A 279 -3.86 -8.71 -3.34
C ILE A 279 -4.29 -8.85 -4.80
N LEU A 280 -5.57 -8.66 -5.08
CA LEU A 280 -6.10 -8.70 -6.45
C LEU A 280 -5.55 -7.55 -7.31
N VAL A 281 -5.39 -6.38 -6.72
CA VAL A 281 -4.76 -5.22 -7.38
C VAL A 281 -3.29 -5.52 -7.70
N LEU A 282 -2.56 -6.13 -6.76
CA LEU A 282 -1.16 -6.51 -6.95
C LEU A 282 -1.00 -7.50 -8.09
N GLU A 283 -1.81 -8.58 -8.11
CA GLU A 283 -1.80 -9.57 -9.18
C GLU A 283 -2.00 -8.90 -10.55
N ALA A 284 -3.02 -8.04 -10.66
CA ALA A 284 -3.31 -7.33 -11.90
C ALA A 284 -2.16 -6.39 -12.34
N MET A 285 -1.50 -5.73 -11.41
CA MET A 285 -0.36 -4.84 -11.70
C MET A 285 0.88 -5.62 -12.15
N ILE A 286 1.17 -6.76 -11.55
CA ILE A 286 2.29 -7.62 -11.96
C ILE A 286 2.02 -8.25 -13.33
N ASP A 287 0.79 -8.69 -13.60
CA ASP A 287 0.42 -9.19 -14.92
C ASP A 287 0.59 -8.12 -16.02
N ASP A 288 0.19 -6.89 -15.75
CA ASP A 288 0.38 -5.75 -16.68
C ASP A 288 1.86 -5.40 -16.86
N CYS A 289 2.65 -5.51 -15.81
CA CYS A 289 4.10 -5.34 -15.82
C CYS A 289 4.78 -6.37 -16.73
N ASN A 290 4.48 -7.65 -16.54
CA ASN A 290 5.05 -8.77 -17.32
C ASN A 290 4.71 -8.68 -18.81
N LYS A 291 3.51 -8.21 -19.16
CA LYS A 291 3.13 -7.97 -20.57
C LYS A 291 3.97 -6.86 -21.22
N SER A 292 4.37 -5.88 -20.46
CA SER A 292 5.12 -4.72 -20.95
C SER A 292 6.64 -4.97 -20.99
N ARG A 293 7.16 -5.81 -20.12
CA ARG A 293 8.58 -6.15 -19.94
C ARG A 293 8.78 -7.67 -19.90
N PRO A 294 8.66 -8.33 -21.08
CA PRO A 294 8.78 -9.79 -21.17
C PRO A 294 10.22 -10.31 -20.97
N ASP A 295 11.20 -9.43 -20.89
CA ASP A 295 12.59 -9.72 -20.59
C ASP A 295 12.82 -10.16 -19.12
N GLU A 296 11.90 -9.84 -18.22
CA GLU A 296 11.90 -10.31 -16.83
C GLU A 296 10.51 -10.83 -16.45
N ASN A 297 10.44 -12.10 -16.01
CA ASN A 297 9.20 -12.66 -15.48
C ASN A 297 9.12 -12.42 -13.97
N VAL A 298 8.33 -11.44 -13.57
CA VAL A 298 8.08 -11.14 -12.16
C VAL A 298 7.01 -12.08 -11.61
N VAL A 299 7.40 -12.97 -10.71
CA VAL A 299 6.49 -13.98 -10.16
C VAL A 299 5.86 -13.50 -8.86
N PHE A 300 4.55 -13.35 -8.85
CA PHE A 300 3.76 -13.10 -7.65
C PHE A 300 3.16 -14.40 -7.11
N GLU A 301 3.51 -14.75 -5.88
CA GLU A 301 3.04 -15.93 -5.17
C GLU A 301 2.21 -15.53 -3.94
N VAL A 302 0.90 -15.73 -4.02
CA VAL A 302 -0.05 -15.35 -2.97
C VAL A 302 0.30 -15.94 -1.59
N PRO A 303 0.67 -17.24 -1.46
CA PRO A 303 1.10 -17.79 -0.17
C PRO A 303 2.33 -17.09 0.41
N ARG A 304 3.30 -16.70 -0.42
CA ARG A 304 4.50 -15.98 0.00
C ARG A 304 4.15 -14.63 0.59
N ASN A 305 3.36 -13.84 -0.13
CA ASN A 305 2.87 -12.56 0.32
C ASN A 305 2.13 -12.67 1.66
N HIS A 306 1.25 -13.67 1.80
CA HIS A 306 0.51 -13.93 3.03
C HIS A 306 1.42 -14.25 4.21
N VAL A 307 2.38 -15.16 4.04
CA VAL A 307 3.30 -15.55 5.12
C VAL A 307 4.13 -14.36 5.59
N ILE A 308 4.63 -13.53 4.67
CA ILE A 308 5.42 -12.34 5.03
C ILE A 308 4.52 -11.29 5.72
N THR A 309 3.32 -11.05 5.20
CA THR A 309 2.34 -10.14 5.82
C THR A 309 1.92 -10.62 7.21
N ALA A 310 1.75 -11.94 7.37
CA ALA A 310 1.48 -12.58 8.66
C ALA A 310 2.60 -12.31 9.67
N PHE A 311 3.84 -12.59 9.27
CA PHE A 311 5.00 -12.33 10.12
C PHE A 311 5.08 -10.86 10.54
N ARG A 312 4.90 -9.93 9.61
CA ARG A 312 4.91 -8.49 9.91
C ARG A 312 3.83 -8.12 10.93
N ASN A 313 2.59 -8.59 10.75
CA ASN A 313 1.51 -8.29 11.68
C ASN A 313 1.75 -8.91 13.07
N ILE A 314 2.18 -10.16 13.15
CA ILE A 314 2.45 -10.83 14.43
C ILE A 314 3.62 -10.15 15.15
N PHE A 315 4.74 -9.94 14.43
CA PHE A 315 5.92 -9.29 15.00
C PHE A 315 5.61 -7.87 15.47
N GLN A 316 4.95 -7.08 14.62
CA GLN A 316 4.58 -5.71 15.00
C GLN A 316 3.56 -5.71 16.14
N GLY A 317 2.54 -6.56 16.09
CA GLY A 317 1.56 -6.65 17.17
C GLY A 317 2.21 -6.85 18.53
N ILE A 318 3.24 -7.67 18.60
CA ILE A 318 3.95 -8.00 19.86
C ILE A 318 5.01 -6.95 20.23
N CYS A 319 5.84 -6.57 19.26
CA CYS A 319 7.07 -5.80 19.51
C CYS A 319 6.97 -4.31 19.15
N VAL A 320 6.06 -3.92 18.24
CA VAL A 320 5.94 -2.55 17.70
C VAL A 320 4.47 -2.30 17.28
N PRO A 321 3.51 -2.29 18.20
CA PRO A 321 2.08 -2.17 17.85
C PRO A 321 1.82 -0.99 16.92
N PHE A 322 1.25 -1.26 15.75
CA PHE A 322 1.17 -0.29 14.66
C PHE A 322 -0.27 -0.09 14.18
N LEU A 323 -0.82 1.09 14.44
CA LEU A 323 -2.24 1.41 14.24
C LEU A 323 -2.80 1.08 12.84
N PRO A 324 -2.09 1.34 11.71
CA PRO A 324 -2.63 1.05 10.39
C PRO A 324 -2.77 -0.43 10.04
N LEU A 325 -2.20 -1.33 10.83
CA LEU A 325 -1.97 -2.76 10.52
C LEU A 325 -1.19 -2.98 9.23
N CYS A 326 -0.43 -4.08 9.15
CA CYS A 326 0.34 -4.39 7.97
C CYS A 326 -0.57 -4.93 6.85
N GLY A 327 -0.52 -4.29 5.70
CA GLY A 327 -1.18 -4.73 4.48
C GLY A 327 -0.22 -5.47 3.54
N PRO A 328 -0.78 -6.26 2.62
CA PRO A 328 -0.02 -7.04 1.64
C PRO A 328 0.60 -6.16 0.56
N GLN A 329 0.04 -4.98 0.31
CA GLN A 329 0.45 -4.05 -0.75
C GLN A 329 0.11 -2.60 -0.39
N TRP A 330 0.88 -1.68 -0.96
CA TRP A 330 0.56 -0.26 -1.10
C TRP A 330 0.38 0.07 -2.58
N THR A 331 -0.85 0.12 -3.04
CA THR A 331 -1.20 0.30 -4.47
C THR A 331 -0.53 1.54 -5.09
N GLY A 332 -0.47 2.67 -4.36
CA GLY A 332 0.17 3.89 -4.84
C GLY A 332 1.68 3.71 -5.06
N GLY A 333 2.39 3.09 -4.13
CA GLY A 333 3.82 2.80 -4.27
C GLY A 333 4.10 1.75 -5.34
N GLN A 334 3.30 0.69 -5.37
CA GLN A 334 3.36 -0.35 -6.40
C GLN A 334 3.24 0.23 -7.81
N ALA A 335 2.27 1.13 -7.98
CA ALA A 335 2.01 1.81 -9.24
C ALA A 335 3.22 2.60 -9.75
N LEU A 336 3.96 3.25 -8.86
CA LEU A 336 5.15 4.03 -9.22
C LEU A 336 6.27 3.13 -9.73
N VAL A 337 6.55 2.04 -9.02
CA VAL A 337 7.58 1.07 -9.40
C VAL A 337 7.21 0.40 -10.73
N VAL A 338 6.00 -0.12 -10.86
CA VAL A 338 5.53 -0.75 -12.10
C VAL A 338 5.57 0.23 -13.27
N ASN A 339 5.10 1.47 -13.08
CA ASN A 339 5.11 2.47 -14.15
C ASN A 339 6.53 2.81 -14.61
N ARG A 340 7.47 2.94 -13.67
CA ARG A 340 8.88 3.17 -14.04
C ARG A 340 9.43 1.98 -14.80
N PHE A 341 9.32 0.77 -14.27
CA PHE A 341 9.84 -0.44 -14.89
C PHE A 341 9.28 -0.66 -16.30
N LYS A 342 7.97 -0.49 -16.50
CA LYS A 342 7.31 -0.61 -17.81
C LYS A 342 7.86 0.34 -18.87
N HIS A 343 8.30 1.55 -18.47
CA HIS A 343 8.74 2.60 -19.39
C HIS A 343 10.27 2.76 -19.43
N SER A 344 11.00 1.90 -18.73
CA SER A 344 12.46 1.84 -18.74
C SER A 344 12.93 0.73 -19.68
N THR A 345 14.11 0.93 -20.32
CA THR A 345 14.78 -0.15 -21.03
C THR A 345 15.51 -1.08 -20.06
N PRO A 346 15.88 -2.32 -20.47
CA PRO A 346 16.68 -3.22 -19.63
C PRO A 346 18.02 -2.64 -19.16
N GLU A 347 18.60 -1.69 -19.94
CA GLU A 347 19.85 -1.01 -19.53
C GLU A 347 19.58 0.05 -18.46
N GLN A 348 18.44 0.74 -18.54
CA GLN A 348 18.03 1.75 -17.56
C GLN A 348 17.61 1.13 -16.24
N GLU A 349 16.83 0.08 -16.30
CA GLU A 349 16.32 -0.66 -15.15
C GLU A 349 16.36 -2.17 -15.44
N PRO A 350 17.47 -2.85 -15.12
CA PRO A 350 17.70 -4.24 -15.51
C PRO A 350 16.84 -5.24 -14.73
N SER A 351 16.28 -4.82 -13.59
CA SER A 351 15.46 -5.69 -12.77
C SER A 351 14.39 -4.93 -12.02
N TYR A 352 13.16 -5.43 -12.05
CA TYR A 352 12.04 -4.99 -11.21
C TYR A 352 12.41 -4.93 -9.72
N TRP A 353 13.19 -5.92 -9.26
CA TRP A 353 13.58 -6.03 -7.85
C TRP A 353 14.44 -4.86 -7.37
N GLY A 354 15.23 -4.29 -8.28
CA GLY A 354 16.01 -3.09 -8.02
C GLY A 354 15.13 -1.91 -7.63
N GLY A 355 14.14 -1.60 -8.45
CA GLY A 355 13.18 -0.52 -8.20
C GLY A 355 12.33 -0.77 -6.96
N ALA A 356 11.69 -1.94 -6.88
CA ALA A 356 10.79 -2.31 -5.78
C ALA A 356 11.47 -2.31 -4.40
N THR A 357 12.75 -2.64 -4.33
CA THR A 357 13.47 -2.62 -3.06
C THR A 357 14.07 -1.25 -2.75
N SER A 358 14.54 -0.53 -3.77
CA SER A 358 15.17 0.77 -3.58
C SER A 358 14.22 1.83 -3.03
N ILE A 359 12.92 1.76 -3.39
CA ILE A 359 11.91 2.67 -2.83
C ILE A 359 11.80 2.50 -1.30
N PHE A 360 11.88 1.26 -0.80
CA PHE A 360 11.85 0.99 0.63
C PHE A 360 13.14 1.40 1.34
N TRP A 361 14.30 1.16 0.73
CA TRP A 361 15.56 1.65 1.27
C TRP A 361 15.56 3.17 1.39
N GLY A 362 15.13 3.87 0.33
CA GLY A 362 15.02 5.32 0.35
C GLY A 362 14.07 5.81 1.45
N MET A 363 12.88 5.22 1.55
CA MET A 363 11.88 5.56 2.56
C MET A 363 12.40 5.32 3.98
N SER A 364 13.05 4.17 4.23
CA SER A 364 13.51 3.80 5.57
C SER A 364 14.70 4.62 6.03
N LEU A 365 15.71 4.78 5.19
CA LEU A 365 16.93 5.52 5.55
C LEU A 365 16.68 7.02 5.66
N ALA A 366 15.85 7.58 4.78
CA ALA A 366 15.52 9.01 4.84
C ALA A 366 14.82 9.38 6.16
N MET A 367 14.00 8.48 6.72
CA MET A 367 13.32 8.73 7.99
C MET A 367 14.24 8.68 9.22
N ILE A 368 15.42 8.09 9.12
CA ILE A 368 16.42 8.16 10.19
C ILE A 368 17.09 9.54 10.24
N PHE A 369 17.19 10.21 9.09
CA PHE A 369 17.86 11.49 8.97
C PHE A 369 16.90 12.63 9.32
N HIS A 370 17.02 13.17 10.54
CA HIS A 370 16.10 14.18 11.08
C HIS A 370 15.97 15.43 10.20
N PRO A 371 17.05 16.03 9.66
CA PRO A 371 16.94 17.18 8.77
C PRO A 371 16.02 16.91 7.57
N PHE A 372 16.13 15.76 6.96
CA PHE A 372 15.29 15.38 5.83
C PHE A 372 13.81 15.24 6.25
N VAL A 373 13.56 14.59 7.40
CA VAL A 373 12.21 14.46 7.95
C VAL A 373 11.57 15.85 8.14
N GLN A 374 12.28 16.80 8.72
CA GLN A 374 11.76 18.15 8.94
C GLN A 374 11.50 18.90 7.62
N ILE A 375 12.33 18.70 6.61
CA ILE A 375 12.14 19.30 5.28
C ILE A 375 10.87 18.76 4.60
N VAL A 376 10.62 17.46 4.62
CA VAL A 376 9.49 16.86 3.89
C VAL A 376 8.17 16.88 4.67
N LEU A 377 8.23 17.01 6.00
CA LEU A 377 7.07 16.96 6.88
C LEU A 377 5.97 17.98 6.54
N PRO A 378 6.28 19.25 6.21
CA PRO A 378 5.25 20.23 5.82
C PRO A 378 4.50 19.83 4.55
N ALA A 379 5.15 19.14 3.61
CA ALA A 379 4.58 18.72 2.33
C ALA A 379 3.95 17.31 2.35
N LYS A 380 3.83 16.67 3.52
CA LYS A 380 3.31 15.30 3.66
C LYS A 380 1.95 15.07 2.99
N LEU A 381 1.10 16.09 2.98
CA LEU A 381 -0.22 16.00 2.35
C LEU A 381 -0.13 15.98 0.82
N ILE A 382 0.83 16.69 0.21
CA ILE A 382 1.08 16.60 -1.24
C ILE A 382 1.44 15.16 -1.60
N GLY A 383 2.44 14.58 -0.94
CA GLY A 383 2.87 13.21 -1.22
C GLY A 383 1.75 12.20 -1.04
N PHE A 384 1.01 12.28 0.07
CA PHE A 384 -0.12 11.39 0.32
C PHE A 384 -1.24 11.55 -0.72
N GLY A 385 -1.62 12.78 -1.04
CA GLY A 385 -2.64 13.06 -2.05
C GLY A 385 -2.26 12.57 -3.45
N LEU A 386 -0.98 12.76 -3.86
CA LEU A 386 -0.47 12.25 -5.14
C LEU A 386 -0.55 10.72 -5.22
N THR A 387 -0.19 10.00 -4.17
CA THR A 387 -0.30 8.53 -4.17
C THR A 387 -1.75 8.06 -4.29
N LEU A 388 -2.70 8.75 -3.64
CA LEU A 388 -4.13 8.46 -3.78
C LEU A 388 -4.66 8.74 -5.20
N LEU A 389 -4.23 9.83 -5.83
CA LEU A 389 -4.62 10.15 -7.22
C LEU A 389 -4.12 9.09 -8.20
N ILE A 390 -2.85 8.70 -8.08
CA ILE A 390 -2.23 7.67 -8.94
C ILE A 390 -2.91 6.32 -8.73
N GLN A 391 -3.13 5.93 -7.48
CA GLN A 391 -3.89 4.73 -7.13
C GLN A 391 -5.27 4.76 -7.78
N GLY A 392 -6.00 5.88 -7.63
CA GLY A 392 -7.32 6.03 -8.21
C GLY A 392 -7.33 5.83 -9.72
N TYR A 393 -6.44 6.51 -10.42
CA TYR A 393 -6.32 6.40 -11.88
C TYR A 393 -6.00 4.97 -12.33
N LEU A 394 -4.99 4.34 -11.74
CA LEU A 394 -4.53 3.02 -12.17
C LEU A 394 -5.52 1.91 -11.83
N CYS A 395 -6.14 1.95 -10.66
CA CYS A 395 -7.17 0.97 -10.31
C CYS A 395 -8.36 1.03 -11.29
N ILE A 396 -8.81 2.24 -11.67
CA ILE A 396 -9.89 2.41 -12.66
C ILE A 396 -9.44 1.90 -14.04
N TYR A 397 -8.24 2.28 -14.48
CA TYR A 397 -7.68 1.82 -15.75
C TYR A 397 -7.61 0.28 -15.81
N LEU A 398 -7.03 -0.37 -14.80
CA LEU A 398 -6.89 -1.82 -14.75
C LEU A 398 -8.26 -2.53 -14.71
N ALA A 399 -9.21 -2.00 -13.93
CA ALA A 399 -10.54 -2.55 -13.84
C ALA A 399 -11.24 -2.60 -15.21
N PHE A 400 -11.16 -1.52 -15.99
CA PHE A 400 -11.72 -1.49 -17.34
C PHE A 400 -10.96 -2.39 -18.32
N ALA A 401 -9.62 -2.46 -18.18
CA ALA A 401 -8.80 -3.31 -19.03
C ALA A 401 -9.06 -4.81 -18.81
N MET A 402 -9.42 -5.22 -17.61
CA MET A 402 -9.74 -6.62 -17.28
C MET A 402 -11.10 -7.06 -17.83
N CYS A 403 -12.09 -6.19 -17.87
CA CYS A 403 -13.45 -6.53 -18.32
C CYS A 403 -13.51 -6.73 -19.84
N LYS A 404 -13.92 -7.94 -20.26
CA LYS A 404 -14.07 -8.31 -21.68
C LYS A 404 -15.47 -7.98 -22.23
N THR A 405 -16.51 -8.07 -21.40
CA THR A 405 -17.90 -7.89 -21.81
C THR A 405 -18.54 -6.68 -21.12
N ASN A 406 -19.65 -6.18 -21.71
CA ASN A 406 -20.41 -5.08 -21.10
C ASN A 406 -21.11 -5.52 -19.81
N VAL A 407 -21.48 -6.80 -19.69
CA VAL A 407 -22.05 -7.37 -18.46
C VAL A 407 -21.02 -7.28 -17.34
N GLN A 408 -19.78 -7.72 -17.58
CA GLN A 408 -18.70 -7.62 -16.61
C GLN A 408 -18.46 -6.17 -16.16
N ARG A 409 -18.46 -5.21 -17.10
CA ARG A 409 -18.33 -3.78 -16.79
C ARG A 409 -19.49 -3.26 -15.96
N GLY A 410 -20.72 -3.71 -16.25
CA GLY A 410 -21.91 -3.38 -15.48
C GLY A 410 -21.83 -3.87 -14.04
N ILE A 411 -21.51 -5.14 -13.84
CA ILE A 411 -21.33 -5.74 -12.50
C ILE A 411 -20.23 -5.02 -11.73
N ALA A 412 -19.07 -4.81 -12.37
CA ALA A 412 -17.94 -4.10 -11.78
C ALA A 412 -18.31 -2.68 -11.35
N GLY A 413 -19.08 -1.97 -12.18
CA GLY A 413 -19.57 -0.61 -11.88
C GLY A 413 -20.47 -0.58 -10.67
N VAL A 414 -21.46 -1.45 -10.58
CA VAL A 414 -22.39 -1.52 -9.44
C VAL A 414 -21.66 -1.91 -8.17
N MET A 415 -20.79 -2.92 -8.25
CA MET A 415 -19.99 -3.37 -7.09
C MET A 415 -19.04 -2.28 -6.60
N GLY A 416 -18.35 -1.59 -7.53
CA GLY A 416 -17.45 -0.49 -7.20
C GLY A 416 -18.18 0.68 -6.54
N ALA A 417 -19.36 1.04 -7.06
CA ALA A 417 -20.22 2.06 -6.46
C ALA A 417 -20.73 1.65 -5.07
N ALA A 418 -21.15 0.40 -4.90
CA ALA A 418 -21.59 -0.13 -3.61
C ALA A 418 -20.47 -0.07 -2.56
N LEU A 419 -19.23 -0.42 -2.95
CA LEU A 419 -18.07 -0.40 -2.06
C LEU A 419 -17.78 1.01 -1.55
N VAL A 420 -17.93 2.02 -2.41
CA VAL A 420 -17.71 3.43 -2.03
C VAL A 420 -18.90 3.97 -1.23
N SER A 421 -20.13 3.68 -1.65
CA SER A 421 -21.35 4.16 -1.00
C SER A 421 -21.49 3.67 0.42
N ALA A 422 -21.07 2.45 0.68
CA ALA A 422 -21.15 1.85 2.00
C ALA A 422 -20.15 2.43 3.01
N ASN A 423 -19.14 3.17 2.58
CA ASN A 423 -18.31 3.99 3.47
C ASN A 423 -19.04 5.28 3.94
N TYR A 424 -20.11 5.68 3.25
CA TYR A 424 -20.88 6.90 3.54
C TYR A 424 -22.26 6.63 4.11
N VAL A 425 -22.80 5.42 3.96
CA VAL A 425 -24.12 5.02 4.47
C VAL A 425 -23.92 4.05 5.64
N LYS A 426 -24.25 4.46 6.84
CA LYS A 426 -24.42 3.57 7.99
C LYS A 426 -25.67 2.71 7.76
N LEU A 427 -25.53 1.63 7.01
CA LEU A 427 -26.65 0.73 6.75
C LEU A 427 -27.02 -0.09 7.99
N TRP A 428 -26.03 -0.44 8.85
CA TRP A 428 -26.26 -1.08 10.15
C TRP A 428 -25.06 -0.84 11.08
N ASP A 429 -25.27 -0.83 12.39
CA ASP A 429 -24.20 -0.57 13.38
C ASP A 429 -23.20 -1.74 13.58
N SER A 430 -23.25 -2.75 12.73
CA SER A 430 -22.35 -3.91 12.80
C SER A 430 -21.19 -3.77 11.83
N ALA A 431 -19.95 -3.98 12.32
CA ALA A 431 -18.74 -4.00 11.50
C ALA A 431 -18.76 -5.10 10.42
N PHE A 432 -19.51 -6.17 10.61
CA PHE A 432 -19.68 -7.25 9.62
C PHE A 432 -20.40 -6.77 8.36
N TRP A 433 -21.39 -5.90 8.49
CA TRP A 433 -22.13 -5.32 7.36
C TRP A 433 -21.46 -4.06 6.80
N SER A 434 -20.15 -4.03 6.85
CA SER A 434 -19.35 -2.97 6.25
C SER A 434 -19.54 -2.92 4.74
N GLY A 435 -19.18 -1.79 4.17
CA GLY A 435 -19.22 -1.56 2.73
C GLY A 435 -18.59 -2.64 1.87
N PRO A 436 -17.40 -3.11 2.20
CA PRO A 436 -16.76 -4.21 1.46
C PRO A 436 -17.58 -5.50 1.46
N THR A 437 -18.17 -5.87 2.59
CA THR A 437 -19.02 -7.07 2.68
C THR A 437 -20.26 -6.93 1.81
N MET A 438 -20.94 -5.78 1.88
CA MET A 438 -22.13 -5.53 1.06
C MET A 438 -21.79 -5.47 -0.45
N ALA A 439 -20.65 -4.89 -0.82
CA ALA A 439 -20.19 -4.87 -2.20
C ALA A 439 -19.89 -6.28 -2.73
N LEU A 440 -19.26 -7.14 -1.90
CA LEU A 440 -19.01 -8.53 -2.26
C LEU A 440 -20.30 -9.33 -2.44
N ILE A 441 -21.28 -9.15 -1.55
CA ILE A 441 -22.60 -9.79 -1.68
C ILE A 441 -23.31 -9.31 -2.95
N ALA A 442 -23.37 -8.00 -3.20
CA ALA A 442 -23.98 -7.45 -4.40
C ALA A 442 -23.28 -7.96 -5.68
N GLY A 443 -21.94 -7.98 -5.67
CA GLY A 443 -21.15 -8.51 -6.78
C GLY A 443 -21.42 -9.98 -7.04
N ALA A 444 -21.48 -10.81 -6.00
CA ALA A 444 -21.80 -12.23 -6.11
C ALA A 444 -23.22 -12.46 -6.65
N VAL A 445 -24.22 -11.75 -6.12
CA VAL A 445 -25.60 -11.85 -6.58
C VAL A 445 -25.70 -11.48 -8.06
N LEU A 446 -25.10 -10.36 -8.48
CA LEU A 446 -25.13 -9.93 -9.88
C LEU A 446 -24.35 -10.88 -10.79
N PHE A 447 -23.22 -11.43 -10.33
CA PHE A 447 -22.48 -12.43 -11.08
C PHE A 447 -23.35 -13.67 -11.37
N PHE A 448 -23.98 -14.25 -10.35
CA PHE A 448 -24.84 -15.42 -10.52
C PHE A 448 -26.10 -15.13 -11.37
N LEU A 449 -26.62 -13.91 -11.29
CA LEU A 449 -27.83 -13.54 -12.06
C LEU A 449 -27.55 -13.21 -13.52
N LEU A 450 -26.38 -12.61 -13.83
CA LEU A 450 -26.13 -11.97 -15.12
C LEU A 450 -24.96 -12.58 -15.92
N GLU A 451 -23.99 -13.17 -15.24
CA GLU A 451 -22.76 -13.65 -15.90
C GLU A 451 -22.57 -15.17 -15.80
N TYR A 452 -23.02 -15.79 -14.70
CA TYR A 452 -22.85 -17.22 -14.49
C TYR A 452 -23.72 -18.00 -15.45
N ASP A 453 -23.08 -18.81 -16.31
CA ASP A 453 -23.73 -19.74 -17.20
C ASP A 453 -23.27 -21.17 -16.86
N GLY A 454 -24.10 -21.89 -16.11
CA GLY A 454 -23.82 -23.25 -15.65
C GLY A 454 -23.53 -24.27 -16.75
N SER A 455 -23.86 -23.95 -18.02
CA SER A 455 -23.62 -24.84 -19.17
C SER A 455 -22.13 -24.98 -19.52
N LYS A 456 -21.25 -24.07 -19.04
CA LYS A 456 -19.81 -24.13 -19.36
C LYS A 456 -18.99 -25.00 -18.42
N GLU A 457 -19.54 -25.44 -17.29
CA GLU A 457 -18.84 -26.38 -16.39
C GLU A 457 -18.81 -27.81 -16.92
N GLU A 458 -19.75 -28.20 -17.77
CA GLU A 458 -19.79 -29.54 -18.34
C GLU A 458 -18.74 -29.80 -19.43
N GLU A 459 -18.24 -28.75 -20.12
CA GLU A 459 -17.19 -28.88 -21.15
C GLU A 459 -15.76 -29.02 -20.59
N THR A 460 -15.54 -28.74 -19.32
CA THR A 460 -14.20 -28.82 -18.70
C THR A 460 -13.97 -30.15 -17.96
N VAL A 461 -14.94 -31.02 -17.89
CA VAL A 461 -14.87 -32.34 -17.20
C VAL A 461 -14.80 -33.50 -18.22
N GLN A 462 -14.87 -33.24 -19.53
CA GLN A 462 -14.57 -34.22 -20.59
C GLN A 462 -13.16 -34.00 -21.16
#